data_ddd2da0635e2aff043f605f298ed7a6a
#
_entry.id   ddd2da0635e2aff043f605f298ed7a6a
#
_cell.length_a   1.000
_cell.length_b   1.000
_cell.length_c   1.000
_cell.angle_alpha   90.00
_cell.angle_beta   90.00
_cell.angle_gamma   90.00
#
_symmetry.space_group_name_H-M   'P 1'
#
loop_
_entity.id
_entity.type
_entity.pdbx_description
1 polymer ?
#
loop_
_entity_poly.entity_id
_entity_poly.type
_entity_poly.pdbx_seq_one_letter_code
_entity_poly.pdbx_strand_id
1 'polypeptide(L)'
;LFPYTTLFRSEPIIDDTAAIMGPETILIPMQNGIPWWYFQKLGGEYQDHSVETVDAGGLAKKAINPNNIIGCVVYPATFTQAPGVIRHVEGNRFPLGELDGKTTDRIQKMSEMMTAAGFKSPILDDIRSEIWLKLWGNMTFNPISSLTHGTLEGICQYPLTKELARNMMAEAQTIAEKLGVTFRVDIERRIAGAEKVGRHKTSMLQDLEAGRSLEIDALLGSVIELGRITQTPTPCLNTVFALTKYLDENVQASKGSLALPSVSGY
;
A
#
# COMPACT_ATOMS: atom_id res chain seq x y z
N LEU A 1 -14.99 -5.62 14.98
CA LEU A 1 -14.94 -5.40 13.53
C LEU A 1 -15.33 -3.96 13.27
N PHE A 2 -14.35 -3.09 13.10
CA PHE A 2 -14.56 -1.68 12.82
C PHE A 2 -14.89 -1.51 11.33
N PRO A 3 -16.00 -0.88 10.96
CA PRO A 3 -16.48 -0.82 9.57
C PRO A 3 -15.79 0.24 8.72
N TYR A 4 -14.75 0.91 9.18
CA TYR A 4 -14.14 2.03 8.48
C TYR A 4 -12.65 1.88 8.30
N THR A 5 -12.21 2.17 7.10
CA THR A 5 -10.85 2.21 6.57
C THR A 5 -9.88 3.19 7.26
N THR A 6 -10.24 3.79 8.37
CA THR A 6 -9.33 4.48 9.30
C THR A 6 -8.29 3.55 9.93
N LEU A 7 -8.36 2.25 9.63
CA LEU A 7 -7.39 1.22 10.00
C LEU A 7 -6.03 1.33 9.31
N PHE A 8 -5.86 2.27 8.38
CA PHE A 8 -4.55 2.51 7.74
C PHE A 8 -3.58 3.32 8.59
N ARG A 9 -4.08 3.90 9.69
CA ARG A 9 -3.24 4.43 10.75
C ARG A 9 -3.22 3.39 11.87
N SER A 10 -2.07 2.80 12.10
CA SER A 10 -1.87 1.82 13.18
C SER A 10 -2.15 2.43 14.56
N GLU A 11 -2.00 3.73 14.70
CA GLU A 11 -2.11 4.49 15.94
C GLU A 11 -3.32 4.13 16.82
N PRO A 12 -4.56 4.00 16.29
CA PRO A 12 -5.72 3.76 17.16
C PRO A 12 -5.78 2.37 17.79
N ILE A 13 -5.01 1.40 17.28
CA ILE A 13 -5.06 0.00 17.72
C ILE A 13 -3.73 -0.51 18.28
N ILE A 14 -2.68 0.33 18.33
CA ILE A 14 -1.35 -0.10 18.75
C ILE A 14 -1.35 -0.50 20.21
N ASP A 15 -1.90 0.31 21.09
CA ASP A 15 -1.92 0.04 22.53
C ASP A 15 -2.71 -1.24 22.82
N ASP A 16 -3.88 -1.41 22.20
CA ASP A 16 -4.69 -2.62 22.33
C ASP A 16 -3.94 -3.85 21.77
N THR A 17 -3.27 -3.70 20.64
CA THR A 17 -2.46 -4.77 20.04
C THR A 17 -1.32 -5.14 20.98
N ALA A 18 -0.56 -4.17 21.47
CA ALA A 18 0.54 -4.39 22.38
C ALA A 18 0.09 -5.08 23.69
N ALA A 19 -1.08 -4.71 24.21
CA ALA A 19 -1.62 -5.28 25.44
C ALA A 19 -1.97 -6.78 25.35
N ILE A 20 -2.30 -7.29 24.16
CA ILE A 20 -2.62 -8.71 23.94
C ILE A 20 -1.42 -9.54 23.43
N MET A 21 -0.26 -8.91 23.22
CA MET A 21 0.93 -9.60 22.72
C MET A 21 1.76 -10.19 23.85
N GLY A 22 2.08 -11.48 23.73
CA GLY A 22 3.10 -12.16 24.50
C GLY A 22 4.41 -12.37 23.72
N PRO A 23 5.44 -12.95 24.36
CA PRO A 23 6.74 -13.15 23.70
C PRO A 23 6.69 -14.04 22.46
N GLU A 24 5.76 -14.99 22.42
CA GLU A 24 5.58 -15.95 21.30
C GLU A 24 4.47 -15.53 20.32
N THR A 25 3.82 -14.38 20.54
CA THR A 25 2.75 -13.91 19.66
C THR A 25 3.32 -13.52 18.30
N ILE A 26 2.71 -13.99 17.21
CA ILE A 26 3.03 -13.59 15.84
C ILE A 26 2.04 -12.50 15.42
N LEU A 27 2.56 -11.35 15.00
CA LEU A 27 1.80 -10.29 14.38
C LEU A 27 2.05 -10.30 12.88
N ILE A 28 0.97 -10.36 12.10
CA ILE A 28 1.04 -10.28 10.64
C ILE A 28 0.27 -9.03 10.19
N PRO A 29 0.94 -7.89 10.02
CA PRO A 29 0.30 -6.67 9.51
C PRO A 29 -0.10 -6.87 8.05
N MET A 30 -1.40 -6.81 7.76
CA MET A 30 -1.97 -7.02 6.42
C MET A 30 -2.50 -5.70 5.87
N GLN A 31 -1.61 -4.82 5.43
CA GLN A 31 -1.95 -3.49 4.93
C GLN A 31 -1.29 -3.20 3.58
N ASN A 32 -1.82 -2.21 2.84
CA ASN A 32 -1.22 -1.69 1.62
C ASN A 32 -0.15 -0.63 1.95
N GLY A 33 0.70 -0.32 0.98
CA GLY A 33 1.72 0.73 1.13
C GLY A 33 2.99 0.27 1.82
N ILE A 34 3.81 1.25 2.21
CA ILE A 34 5.01 1.00 3.01
C ILE A 34 4.57 0.74 4.45
N PRO A 35 4.95 -0.41 5.05
CA PRO A 35 4.59 -0.69 6.43
C PRO A 35 5.50 0.06 7.39
N TRP A 36 4.98 0.37 8.59
CA TRP A 36 5.73 1.04 9.65
C TRP A 36 7.01 0.30 10.06
N TRP A 37 7.06 -1.02 9.92
CA TRP A 37 8.21 -1.86 10.23
C TRP A 37 9.25 -1.96 9.10
N TYR A 38 9.08 -1.21 8.01
CA TYR A 38 9.85 -1.37 6.77
C TYR A 38 11.38 -1.40 7.00
N PHE A 39 11.90 -0.54 7.85
CA PHE A 39 13.33 -0.45 8.12
C PHE A 39 13.82 -1.34 9.27
N GLN A 40 12.93 -2.02 9.98
CA GLN A 40 13.33 -2.90 11.07
C GLN A 40 13.98 -4.17 10.52
N LYS A 41 15.14 -4.55 11.10
CA LYS A 41 15.96 -5.69 10.66
C LYS A 41 16.38 -5.63 9.17
N LEU A 42 16.40 -4.46 8.55
CA LEU A 42 16.84 -4.29 7.16
C LEU A 42 18.36 -4.47 7.03
N GLY A 43 19.11 -4.04 8.06
CA GLY A 43 20.57 -3.89 7.98
C GLY A 43 20.99 -2.63 7.21
N GLY A 44 22.29 -2.31 7.25
CA GLY A 44 22.85 -1.18 6.54
C GLY A 44 22.50 0.19 7.14
N GLU A 45 22.71 1.24 6.35
CA GLU A 45 22.62 2.63 6.83
C GLU A 45 21.19 3.07 7.17
N TYR A 46 20.17 2.44 6.58
CA TYR A 46 18.76 2.79 6.81
C TYR A 46 18.11 1.97 7.91
N GLN A 47 18.86 1.06 8.56
CA GLN A 47 18.28 0.24 9.61
C GLN A 47 17.68 1.11 10.72
N ASP A 48 16.51 0.71 11.18
CA ASP A 48 15.75 1.36 12.25
C ASP A 48 15.30 2.81 11.98
N HIS A 49 15.35 3.29 10.73
CA HIS A 49 14.63 4.50 10.35
C HIS A 49 13.13 4.36 10.65
N SER A 50 12.48 5.47 10.98
CA SER A 50 11.02 5.53 11.06
C SER A 50 10.47 6.13 9.80
N VAL A 51 9.28 5.70 9.38
CA VAL A 51 8.51 6.31 8.30
C VAL A 51 7.37 7.08 8.93
N GLU A 52 7.59 8.37 9.15
CA GLU A 52 6.67 9.25 9.91
C GLU A 52 5.28 9.33 9.26
N THR A 53 5.22 9.21 7.93
CA THR A 53 3.95 9.22 7.19
C THR A 53 3.00 8.07 7.59
N VAL A 54 3.55 6.94 8.04
CA VAL A 54 2.76 5.74 8.39
C VAL A 54 2.85 5.35 9.87
N ASP A 55 3.78 5.94 10.61
CA ASP A 55 3.98 5.69 12.05
C ASP A 55 4.50 6.96 12.73
N ALA A 56 3.64 7.96 12.85
CA ALA A 56 3.99 9.27 13.40
C ALA A 56 4.57 9.13 14.83
N GLY A 57 5.76 9.69 15.01
CA GLY A 57 6.50 9.56 16.26
C GLY A 57 6.98 8.14 16.60
N GLY A 58 6.86 7.20 15.67
CA GLY A 58 7.32 5.81 15.85
C GLY A 58 6.55 5.05 16.92
N LEU A 59 5.25 5.25 17.05
CA LEU A 59 4.43 4.62 18.10
C LEU A 59 4.37 3.10 17.94
N ALA A 60 4.07 2.60 16.75
CA ALA A 60 4.04 1.17 16.47
C ALA A 60 5.42 0.55 16.61
N LYS A 61 6.45 1.23 16.10
CA LYS A 61 7.84 0.81 16.19
C LYS A 61 8.31 0.66 17.64
N LYS A 62 7.85 1.52 18.55
CA LYS A 62 8.20 1.46 19.98
C LYS A 62 7.43 0.39 20.74
N ALA A 63 6.15 0.22 20.40
CA ALA A 63 5.24 -0.67 21.11
C ALA A 63 5.38 -2.15 20.70
N ILE A 64 5.75 -2.43 19.45
CA ILE A 64 5.77 -3.78 18.87
C ILE A 64 7.21 -4.26 18.66
N ASN A 65 7.55 -5.39 19.29
CA ASN A 65 8.86 -6.01 19.08
C ASN A 65 8.97 -6.56 17.65
N PRO A 66 9.98 -6.18 16.84
CA PRO A 66 10.14 -6.65 15.47
C PRO A 66 10.33 -8.18 15.36
N ASN A 67 10.73 -8.86 16.45
CA ASN A 67 10.80 -10.31 16.48
C ASN A 67 9.42 -10.99 16.43
N ASN A 68 8.36 -10.29 16.76
CA ASN A 68 6.99 -10.80 16.69
C ASN A 68 6.36 -10.62 15.29
N ILE A 69 7.01 -9.90 14.37
CA ILE A 69 6.43 -9.56 13.09
C ILE A 69 6.81 -10.58 12.01
N ILE A 70 5.82 -11.00 11.23
CA ILE A 70 6.00 -11.62 9.91
C ILE A 70 5.40 -10.67 8.88
N GLY A 71 6.20 -10.24 7.91
CA GLY A 71 5.74 -9.40 6.81
C GLY A 71 4.77 -10.17 5.90
N CYS A 72 3.75 -9.47 5.41
CA CYS A 72 2.77 -10.04 4.49
C CYS A 72 2.38 -9.03 3.41
N VAL A 73 2.22 -9.51 2.17
CA VAL A 73 1.63 -8.73 1.09
C VAL A 73 0.26 -9.29 0.73
N VAL A 74 -0.78 -8.45 0.77
CA VAL A 74 -2.17 -8.86 0.55
C VAL A 74 -2.56 -8.62 -0.91
N TYR A 75 -2.78 -9.67 -1.68
CA TYR A 75 -3.24 -9.56 -3.07
C TYR A 75 -4.76 -9.68 -3.25
N PRO A 76 -5.51 -10.39 -2.38
CA PRO A 76 -6.94 -10.51 -2.53
C PRO A 76 -7.67 -9.16 -2.55
N ALA A 77 -8.65 -9.06 -3.45
CA ALA A 77 -9.61 -7.97 -3.47
C ALA A 77 -10.87 -8.39 -2.73
N THR A 78 -11.24 -7.62 -1.72
CA THR A 78 -12.44 -7.84 -0.91
C THR A 78 -13.13 -6.52 -0.63
N PHE A 79 -14.44 -6.55 -0.36
CA PHE A 79 -15.15 -5.39 0.17
C PHE A 79 -16.19 -5.81 1.22
N THR A 80 -16.49 -4.89 2.13
CA THR A 80 -17.56 -5.07 3.11
C THR A 80 -18.89 -4.78 2.44
N GLN A 81 -19.71 -5.82 2.26
CA GLN A 81 -21.03 -5.71 1.65
C GLN A 81 -22.07 -5.20 2.67
N ALA A 82 -21.95 -5.63 3.92
CA ALA A 82 -22.74 -5.19 5.06
C ALA A 82 -21.93 -5.40 6.35
N PRO A 83 -22.32 -4.85 7.49
CA PRO A 83 -21.66 -5.13 8.76
C PRO A 83 -21.52 -6.63 9.00
N GLY A 84 -20.28 -7.10 9.17
CA GLY A 84 -19.95 -8.52 9.35
C GLY A 84 -19.98 -9.39 8.08
N VAL A 85 -20.31 -8.82 6.90
CA VAL A 85 -20.38 -9.56 5.63
C VAL A 85 -19.27 -9.06 4.70
N ILE A 86 -18.24 -9.88 4.51
CA ILE A 86 -17.14 -9.60 3.59
C ILE A 86 -17.36 -10.37 2.29
N ARG A 87 -17.34 -9.66 1.17
CA ARG A 87 -17.37 -10.28 -0.16
C ARG A 87 -15.96 -10.36 -0.74
N HIS A 88 -15.53 -11.57 -1.03
CA HIS A 88 -14.31 -11.83 -1.80
C HIS A 88 -14.59 -11.66 -3.29
N VAL A 89 -13.77 -10.88 -3.98
CA VAL A 89 -13.89 -10.59 -5.42
C VAL A 89 -12.93 -11.46 -6.21
N GLU A 90 -11.64 -11.40 -5.86
CA GLU A 90 -10.60 -12.16 -6.57
C GLU A 90 -9.33 -12.29 -5.73
N GLY A 91 -8.46 -13.21 -6.17
CA GLY A 91 -7.15 -13.44 -5.57
C GLY A 91 -7.23 -14.26 -4.28
N ASN A 92 -6.15 -14.97 -3.98
CA ASN A 92 -6.00 -15.73 -2.74
C ASN A 92 -4.52 -15.81 -2.30
N ARG A 93 -3.67 -14.87 -2.79
CA ARG A 93 -2.24 -14.91 -2.54
C ARG A 93 -1.84 -13.96 -1.41
N PHE A 94 -1.15 -14.50 -0.40
CA PHE A 94 -0.60 -13.81 0.77
C PHE A 94 0.86 -14.22 0.96
N PRO A 95 1.83 -13.67 0.21
CA PRO A 95 3.23 -13.94 0.44
C PRO A 95 3.66 -13.50 1.83
N LEU A 96 4.45 -14.33 2.49
CA LEU A 96 4.99 -14.08 3.82
C LEU A 96 6.52 -13.94 3.75
N GLY A 97 7.10 -13.17 4.66
CA GLY A 97 8.55 -13.05 4.80
C GLY A 97 8.96 -12.61 6.20
N GLU A 98 10.02 -13.22 6.74
CA GLU A 98 10.69 -12.68 7.91
C GLU A 98 11.35 -11.34 7.56
N LEU A 99 11.45 -10.43 8.52
CA LEU A 99 12.01 -9.10 8.28
C LEU A 99 13.52 -9.13 7.93
N ASP A 100 14.21 -10.18 8.32
CA ASP A 100 15.63 -10.43 8.01
C ASP A 100 15.86 -11.43 6.87
N GLY A 101 14.79 -11.82 6.16
CA GLY A 101 14.84 -12.71 5.00
C GLY A 101 15.06 -14.20 5.32
N LYS A 102 15.12 -14.59 6.61
CA LYS A 102 15.33 -15.99 6.99
C LYS A 102 14.06 -16.81 6.85
N THR A 103 14.24 -18.10 6.61
CA THR A 103 13.16 -19.08 6.71
C THR A 103 13.22 -19.74 8.09
N THR A 104 12.27 -19.40 8.96
CA THR A 104 12.17 -19.93 10.33
C THR A 104 11.05 -20.96 10.44
N ASP A 105 11.05 -21.78 11.51
CA ASP A 105 9.98 -22.76 11.75
C ASP A 105 8.62 -22.09 11.92
N ARG A 106 8.56 -20.87 12.49
CA ARG A 106 7.30 -20.14 12.69
C ARG A 106 6.68 -19.70 11.37
N ILE A 107 7.50 -19.21 10.42
CA ILE A 107 6.96 -18.77 9.11
C ILE A 107 6.56 -19.98 8.27
N GLN A 108 7.25 -21.12 8.39
CA GLN A 108 6.88 -22.36 7.73
C GLN A 108 5.50 -22.82 8.21
N LYS A 109 5.31 -22.94 9.54
CA LYS A 109 4.02 -23.28 10.13
C LYS A 109 2.90 -22.34 9.69
N MET A 110 3.17 -21.02 9.66
CA MET A 110 2.18 -20.05 9.23
C MET A 110 1.80 -20.23 7.75
N SER A 111 2.79 -20.43 6.88
CA SER A 111 2.57 -20.72 5.46
C SER A 111 1.76 -22.00 5.25
N GLU A 112 2.08 -23.06 5.96
CA GLU A 112 1.34 -24.33 5.94
C GLU A 112 -0.10 -24.17 6.40
N MET A 113 -0.34 -23.47 7.51
CA MET A 113 -1.69 -23.20 8.03
C MET A 113 -2.53 -22.40 7.02
N MET A 114 -1.98 -21.34 6.44
CA MET A 114 -2.68 -20.54 5.43
C MET A 114 -2.94 -21.34 4.16
N THR A 115 -1.98 -22.19 3.75
CA THR A 115 -2.14 -23.07 2.57
C THR A 115 -3.21 -24.12 2.81
N ALA A 116 -3.25 -24.73 3.98
CA ALA A 116 -4.30 -25.67 4.37
C ALA A 116 -5.69 -25.02 4.42
N ALA A 117 -5.74 -23.72 4.72
CA ALA A 117 -6.98 -22.92 4.66
C ALA A 117 -7.37 -22.48 3.23
N GLY A 118 -6.61 -22.87 2.18
CA GLY A 118 -6.92 -22.59 0.77
C GLY A 118 -6.26 -21.33 0.20
N PHE A 119 -5.37 -20.67 0.93
CA PHE A 119 -4.63 -19.52 0.45
C PHE A 119 -3.30 -19.93 -0.20
N LYS A 120 -2.78 -19.09 -1.10
CA LYS A 120 -1.43 -19.21 -1.63
C LYS A 120 -0.50 -18.32 -0.80
N SER A 121 0.28 -18.95 0.09
CA SER A 121 1.12 -18.24 1.06
C SER A 121 2.59 -18.62 0.92
N PRO A 122 3.26 -18.30 -0.22
CA PRO A 122 4.67 -18.58 -0.40
C PRO A 122 5.52 -17.79 0.60
N ILE A 123 6.60 -18.42 1.06
CA ILE A 123 7.62 -17.76 1.88
C ILE A 123 8.62 -17.09 0.94
N LEU A 124 8.93 -15.84 1.22
CA LEU A 124 9.88 -15.02 0.46
C LEU A 124 11.07 -14.66 1.34
N ASP A 125 12.25 -14.72 0.78
CA ASP A 125 13.50 -14.23 1.37
C ASP A 125 13.64 -12.69 1.29
N ASP A 126 12.91 -12.06 0.37
CA ASP A 126 12.83 -10.61 0.22
C ASP A 126 11.38 -10.13 0.13
N ILE A 127 10.76 -9.97 1.29
CA ILE A 127 9.37 -9.47 1.37
C ILE A 127 9.27 -7.99 0.93
N ARG A 128 10.36 -7.22 1.04
CA ARG A 128 10.37 -5.80 0.67
C ARG A 128 10.28 -5.61 -0.83
N SER A 129 11.00 -6.41 -1.62
CA SER A 129 10.85 -6.40 -3.08
C SER A 129 9.43 -6.76 -3.52
N GLU A 130 8.74 -7.65 -2.82
CA GLU A 130 7.33 -7.96 -3.08
C GLU A 130 6.40 -6.81 -2.69
N ILE A 131 6.65 -6.13 -1.56
CA ILE A 131 5.93 -4.91 -1.16
C ILE A 131 6.05 -3.86 -2.27
N TRP A 132 7.27 -3.56 -2.73
CA TRP A 132 7.50 -2.58 -3.79
C TRP A 132 6.85 -2.96 -5.12
N LEU A 133 6.87 -4.24 -5.49
CA LEU A 133 6.24 -4.69 -6.72
C LEU A 133 4.72 -4.44 -6.73
N LYS A 134 4.05 -4.68 -5.60
CA LYS A 134 2.63 -4.35 -5.45
C LYS A 134 2.40 -2.85 -5.36
N LEU A 135 3.19 -2.17 -4.52
CA LEU A 135 3.11 -0.74 -4.29
C LEU A 135 3.30 0.06 -5.60
N TRP A 136 4.20 -0.37 -6.46
CA TRP A 136 4.49 0.27 -7.74
C TRP A 136 3.23 0.46 -8.60
N GLY A 137 2.34 -0.53 -8.61
CA GLY A 137 1.03 -0.39 -9.25
C GLY A 137 0.07 0.51 -8.47
N ASN A 138 -0.01 0.32 -7.16
CA ASN A 138 -0.97 1.04 -6.32
C ASN A 138 -0.65 2.53 -6.23
N MET A 139 0.61 2.90 -5.99
CA MET A 139 1.01 4.30 -5.88
C MET A 139 0.90 5.08 -7.21
N THR A 140 0.91 4.36 -8.34
CA THR A 140 0.83 4.96 -9.68
C THR A 140 -0.61 5.01 -10.18
N PHE A 141 -1.25 3.85 -10.34
CA PHE A 141 -2.56 3.77 -10.99
C PHE A 141 -3.71 4.22 -10.09
N ASN A 142 -3.63 4.01 -8.77
CA ASN A 142 -4.74 4.36 -7.88
C ASN A 142 -5.01 5.88 -7.86
N PRO A 143 -4.00 6.75 -7.63
CA PRO A 143 -4.25 8.19 -7.63
C PRO A 143 -4.62 8.73 -9.03
N ILE A 144 -3.98 8.25 -10.11
CA ILE A 144 -4.37 8.66 -11.47
C ILE A 144 -5.83 8.27 -11.73
N SER A 145 -6.25 7.06 -11.35
CA SER A 145 -7.63 6.59 -11.50
C SER A 145 -8.62 7.46 -10.71
N SER A 146 -8.29 7.83 -9.48
CA SER A 146 -9.14 8.69 -8.65
C SER A 146 -9.26 10.12 -9.19
N LEU A 147 -8.17 10.68 -9.72
CA LEU A 147 -8.15 12.03 -10.30
C LEU A 147 -8.89 12.12 -11.64
N THR A 148 -8.87 11.03 -12.42
CA THR A 148 -9.39 11.00 -13.79
C THR A 148 -10.69 10.22 -13.94
N HIS A 149 -11.12 9.49 -12.93
CA HIS A 149 -12.16 8.46 -12.98
C HIS A 149 -11.89 7.38 -14.04
N GLY A 150 -10.62 7.25 -14.45
CA GLY A 150 -10.18 6.29 -15.46
C GLY A 150 -10.04 4.87 -14.93
N THR A 151 -10.28 3.88 -15.81
CA THR A 151 -9.95 2.47 -15.54
C THR A 151 -8.48 2.19 -15.83
N LEU A 152 -7.96 1.04 -15.36
CA LEU A 152 -6.58 0.63 -15.59
C LEU A 152 -6.25 0.60 -17.10
N GLU A 153 -7.10 -0.01 -17.91
CA GLU A 153 -6.95 -0.03 -19.37
C GLU A 153 -6.88 1.39 -19.95
N GLY A 154 -7.84 2.26 -19.58
CA GLY A 154 -7.90 3.63 -20.08
C GLY A 154 -6.66 4.45 -19.74
N ILE A 155 -6.14 4.33 -18.51
CA ILE A 155 -4.91 5.02 -18.07
C ILE A 155 -3.70 4.53 -18.89
N CYS A 156 -3.60 3.22 -19.12
CA CYS A 156 -2.48 2.63 -19.84
C CYS A 156 -2.52 2.90 -21.36
N GLN A 157 -3.69 3.12 -21.95
CA GLN A 157 -3.86 3.38 -23.37
C GLN A 157 -3.76 4.86 -23.74
N TYR A 158 -4.13 5.77 -22.81
CA TYR A 158 -4.02 7.19 -23.08
C TYR A 158 -2.57 7.66 -22.94
N PRO A 159 -1.94 8.22 -24.00
CA PRO A 159 -0.50 8.45 -24.05
C PRO A 159 0.06 9.29 -22.87
N LEU A 160 -0.65 10.37 -22.50
CA LEU A 160 -0.16 11.27 -21.45
C LEU A 160 -0.24 10.66 -20.04
N THR A 161 -1.30 9.90 -19.72
CA THR A 161 -1.38 9.22 -18.43
C THR A 161 -0.44 8.01 -18.36
N LYS A 162 -0.20 7.34 -19.49
CA LYS A 162 0.81 6.27 -19.58
C LYS A 162 2.23 6.81 -19.33
N GLU A 163 2.55 7.98 -19.90
CA GLU A 163 3.83 8.65 -19.68
C GLU A 163 3.97 9.10 -18.21
N LEU A 164 2.92 9.71 -17.64
CA LEU A 164 2.90 10.06 -16.22
C LEU A 164 3.14 8.83 -15.34
N ALA A 165 2.45 7.72 -15.62
CA ALA A 165 2.63 6.46 -14.89
C ALA A 165 4.08 5.95 -14.97
N ARG A 166 4.69 6.01 -16.16
CA ARG A 166 6.10 5.65 -16.37
C ARG A 166 7.04 6.50 -15.53
N ASN A 167 6.85 7.81 -15.52
CA ASN A 167 7.69 8.75 -14.77
C ASN A 167 7.55 8.54 -13.26
N MET A 168 6.33 8.37 -12.74
CA MET A 168 6.10 8.03 -11.33
C MET A 168 6.79 6.72 -10.94
N MET A 169 6.68 5.69 -11.79
CA MET A 169 7.34 4.40 -11.55
C MET A 169 8.88 4.52 -11.58
N ALA A 170 9.45 5.35 -12.46
CA ALA A 170 10.89 5.56 -12.53
C ALA A 170 11.44 6.28 -11.29
N GLU A 171 10.74 7.31 -10.78
CA GLU A 171 11.10 7.95 -9.51
C GLU A 171 11.11 6.94 -8.36
N ALA A 172 10.04 6.14 -8.25
CA ALA A 172 9.92 5.12 -7.20
C ALA A 172 10.94 3.99 -7.35
N GLN A 173 11.27 3.59 -8.58
CA GLN A 173 12.30 2.59 -8.84
C GLN A 173 13.66 3.06 -8.32
N THR A 174 14.03 4.31 -8.61
CA THR A 174 15.29 4.88 -8.12
C THR A 174 15.38 4.88 -6.59
N ILE A 175 14.28 5.18 -5.90
CA ILE A 175 14.21 5.12 -4.44
C ILE A 175 14.39 3.68 -3.96
N ALA A 176 13.63 2.76 -4.52
CA ALA A 176 13.61 1.35 -4.12
C ALA A 176 14.98 0.68 -4.31
N GLU A 177 15.65 0.94 -5.44
CA GLU A 177 16.99 0.40 -5.75
C GLU A 177 18.04 0.90 -4.74
N LYS A 178 17.98 2.18 -4.31
CA LYS A 178 18.84 2.69 -3.24
C LYS A 178 18.59 2.00 -1.89
N LEU A 179 17.38 1.51 -1.67
CA LEU A 179 17.00 0.73 -0.49
C LEU A 179 17.28 -0.78 -0.63
N GLY A 180 17.97 -1.19 -1.70
CA GLY A 180 18.38 -2.57 -1.95
C GLY A 180 17.29 -3.45 -2.59
N VAL A 181 16.19 -2.87 -3.04
CA VAL A 181 15.09 -3.59 -3.70
C VAL A 181 15.47 -4.00 -5.11
N THR A 182 15.11 -5.22 -5.50
CA THR A 182 15.27 -5.73 -6.87
C THR A 182 13.92 -6.00 -7.51
N PHE A 183 13.64 -5.32 -8.63
CA PHE A 183 12.43 -5.56 -9.41
C PHE A 183 12.64 -6.70 -10.40
N ARG A 184 11.74 -7.70 -10.35
CA ARG A 184 11.74 -8.85 -11.28
C ARG A 184 11.06 -8.57 -12.62
N VAL A 185 10.49 -7.38 -12.79
CA VAL A 185 9.86 -6.90 -14.02
C VAL A 185 10.24 -5.44 -14.24
N ASP A 186 10.34 -5.01 -15.49
CA ASP A 186 10.54 -3.61 -15.85
C ASP A 186 9.21 -2.80 -15.84
N ILE A 187 9.34 -1.49 -15.96
CA ILE A 187 8.22 -0.54 -15.97
C ILE A 187 7.23 -0.86 -17.10
N GLU A 188 7.72 -1.11 -18.31
CA GLU A 188 6.85 -1.36 -19.46
C GLU A 188 6.04 -2.64 -19.28
N ARG A 189 6.67 -3.69 -18.78
CA ARG A 189 6.01 -4.95 -18.47
C ARG A 189 4.99 -4.79 -17.35
N ARG A 190 5.28 -3.92 -16.35
CA ARG A 190 4.33 -3.61 -15.27
C ARG A 190 3.11 -2.84 -15.78
N ILE A 191 3.31 -1.84 -16.67
CA ILE A 191 2.23 -1.09 -17.31
C ILE A 191 1.39 -2.01 -18.19
N ALA A 192 2.03 -2.82 -19.04
CA ALA A 192 1.33 -3.79 -19.88
C ALA A 192 0.53 -4.82 -19.05
N GLY A 193 1.05 -5.19 -17.88
CA GLY A 193 0.32 -6.05 -16.94
C GLY A 193 -0.94 -5.38 -16.39
N ALA A 194 -0.88 -4.08 -16.07
CA ALA A 194 -2.03 -3.31 -15.61
C ALA A 194 -3.08 -3.13 -16.73
N GLU A 195 -2.63 -2.89 -17.96
CA GLU A 195 -3.52 -2.79 -19.12
C GLU A 195 -4.34 -4.07 -19.33
N LYS A 196 -3.70 -5.24 -19.19
CA LYS A 196 -4.35 -6.56 -19.35
C LYS A 196 -5.44 -6.85 -18.30
N VAL A 197 -5.45 -6.15 -17.17
CA VAL A 197 -6.55 -6.25 -16.19
C VAL A 197 -7.86 -5.70 -16.80
N GLY A 198 -7.77 -4.84 -17.83
CA GLY A 198 -8.91 -4.33 -18.56
C GLY A 198 -9.60 -3.14 -17.87
N ARG A 199 -10.91 -3.02 -18.11
CA ARG A 199 -11.74 -1.88 -17.64
C ARG A 199 -12.08 -2.00 -16.15
N HIS A 200 -11.06 -2.23 -15.33
CA HIS A 200 -11.19 -2.37 -13.88
C HIS A 200 -10.94 -1.02 -13.18
N LYS A 201 -11.80 -0.67 -12.23
CA LYS A 201 -11.62 0.48 -11.33
C LYS A 201 -10.65 0.11 -10.22
N THR A 202 -9.71 0.99 -9.92
CA THR A 202 -8.83 0.78 -8.76
C THR A 202 -9.60 0.85 -7.44
N SER A 203 -9.04 0.26 -6.37
CA SER A 203 -9.63 0.33 -5.03
C SER A 203 -9.81 1.77 -4.55
N MET A 204 -8.84 2.66 -4.83
CA MET A 204 -8.90 4.06 -4.45
C MET A 204 -10.02 4.81 -5.19
N LEU A 205 -10.28 4.51 -6.46
CA LEU A 205 -11.44 5.08 -7.18
C LEU A 205 -12.76 4.58 -6.57
N GLN A 206 -12.83 3.30 -6.20
CA GLN A 206 -14.01 2.75 -5.51
C GLN A 206 -14.23 3.39 -4.14
N ASP A 207 -13.15 3.70 -3.41
CA ASP A 207 -13.21 4.44 -2.15
C ASP A 207 -13.71 5.87 -2.36
N LEU A 208 -13.17 6.57 -3.37
CA LEU A 208 -13.60 7.92 -3.75
C LEU A 208 -15.10 7.96 -4.10
N GLU A 209 -15.57 7.04 -4.95
CA GLU A 209 -16.98 6.94 -5.35
C GLU A 209 -17.91 6.63 -4.17
N ALA A 210 -17.40 5.95 -3.16
CA ALA A 210 -18.12 5.65 -1.92
C ALA A 210 -17.97 6.74 -0.84
N GLY A 211 -17.29 7.85 -1.14
CA GLY A 211 -17.04 8.93 -0.20
C GLY A 211 -16.15 8.56 0.98
N ARG A 212 -15.34 7.52 0.84
CA ARG A 212 -14.37 7.09 1.84
C ARG A 212 -13.05 7.83 1.71
N SER A 213 -12.33 7.97 2.82
CA SER A 213 -10.97 8.53 2.82
C SER A 213 -10.01 7.65 2.02
N LEU A 214 -9.08 8.29 1.31
CA LEU A 214 -8.13 7.62 0.43
C LEU A 214 -6.84 7.25 1.18
N GLU A 215 -6.26 6.09 0.84
CA GLU A 215 -4.98 5.60 1.39
C GLU A 215 -3.75 6.35 0.84
N ILE A 216 -3.89 7.60 0.49
CA ILE A 216 -2.86 8.32 -0.27
C ILE A 216 -1.56 8.51 0.50
N ASP A 217 -1.64 8.71 1.82
CA ASP A 217 -0.46 8.87 2.68
C ASP A 217 0.38 7.59 2.70
N ALA A 218 -0.26 6.43 2.93
CA ALA A 218 0.44 5.15 2.99
C ALA A 218 1.00 4.69 1.64
N LEU A 219 0.32 5.04 0.53
CA LEU A 219 0.72 4.61 -0.82
C LEU A 219 1.74 5.54 -1.46
N LEU A 220 1.52 6.85 -1.41
CA LEU A 220 2.32 7.82 -2.13
C LEU A 220 3.11 8.74 -1.20
N GLY A 221 2.51 9.21 -0.12
CA GLY A 221 3.18 10.03 0.89
C GLY A 221 4.40 9.34 1.48
N SER A 222 4.29 8.06 1.82
CA SER A 222 5.40 7.24 2.33
C SER A 222 6.54 7.11 1.32
N VAL A 223 6.25 6.94 0.03
CA VAL A 223 7.28 6.85 -1.02
C VAL A 223 8.00 8.19 -1.20
N ILE A 224 7.28 9.30 -1.12
CA ILE A 224 7.87 10.65 -1.14
C ILE A 224 8.80 10.85 0.06
N GLU A 225 8.41 10.38 1.24
CA GLU A 225 9.26 10.41 2.44
C GLU A 225 10.53 9.57 2.23
N LEU A 226 10.40 8.35 1.68
CA LEU A 226 11.55 7.52 1.31
C LEU A 226 12.45 8.22 0.26
N GLY A 227 11.86 8.99 -0.65
CA GLY A 227 12.60 9.83 -1.59
C GLY A 227 13.48 10.87 -0.89
N ARG A 228 12.97 11.49 0.19
CA ARG A 228 13.77 12.43 1.01
C ARG A 228 14.89 11.71 1.75
N ILE A 229 14.61 10.56 2.36
CA ILE A 229 15.59 9.74 3.07
C ILE A 229 16.72 9.31 2.13
N THR A 230 16.40 8.88 0.91
CA THR A 230 17.36 8.42 -0.10
C THR A 230 17.92 9.55 -0.97
N GLN A 231 17.58 10.81 -0.69
CA GLN A 231 17.96 11.97 -1.49
C GLN A 231 17.65 11.80 -2.99
N THR A 232 16.43 11.32 -3.27
CA THR A 232 15.92 11.10 -4.63
C THR A 232 14.79 12.09 -4.91
N PRO A 233 14.90 12.94 -5.96
CA PRO A 233 13.83 13.86 -6.35
C PRO A 233 12.57 13.10 -6.78
N THR A 234 11.40 13.63 -6.39
CA THR A 234 10.10 13.01 -6.65
C THR A 234 9.07 14.01 -7.24
N PRO A 235 9.39 14.74 -8.33
CA PRO A 235 8.52 15.79 -8.84
C PRO A 235 7.16 15.29 -9.32
N CYS A 236 7.08 14.14 -10.03
CA CYS A 236 5.81 13.57 -10.47
C CYS A 236 5.00 13.05 -9.29
N LEU A 237 5.64 12.31 -8.38
CA LEU A 237 4.99 11.78 -7.18
C LEU A 237 4.43 12.92 -6.31
N ASN A 238 5.21 13.98 -6.08
CA ASN A 238 4.75 15.16 -5.31
C ASN A 238 3.53 15.83 -5.94
N THR A 239 3.54 16.00 -7.28
CA THR A 239 2.43 16.66 -7.99
C THR A 239 1.15 15.83 -7.86
N VAL A 240 1.22 14.54 -8.14
CA VAL A 240 0.06 13.64 -8.05
C VAL A 240 -0.42 13.50 -6.61
N PHE A 241 0.51 13.44 -5.63
CA PHE A 241 0.16 13.41 -4.21
C PHE A 241 -0.62 14.65 -3.80
N ALA A 242 -0.14 15.86 -4.14
CA ALA A 242 -0.80 17.12 -3.76
C ALA A 242 -2.24 17.19 -4.30
N LEU A 243 -2.43 16.83 -5.58
CA LEU A 243 -3.74 16.82 -6.22
C LEU A 243 -4.69 15.79 -5.59
N THR A 244 -4.21 14.58 -5.35
CA THR A 244 -5.03 13.51 -4.78
C THR A 244 -5.34 13.77 -3.31
N LYS A 245 -4.40 14.33 -2.55
CA LYS A 245 -4.61 14.72 -1.15
C LYS A 245 -5.68 15.79 -1.02
N TYR A 246 -5.60 16.83 -1.87
CA TYR A 246 -6.60 17.89 -1.90
C TYR A 246 -7.97 17.38 -2.35
N LEU A 247 -8.03 16.44 -3.30
CA LEU A 247 -9.27 15.78 -3.68
C LEU A 247 -9.89 15.04 -2.48
N ASP A 248 -9.10 14.26 -1.74
CA ASP A 248 -9.57 13.56 -0.54
C ASP A 248 -10.13 14.52 0.51
N GLU A 249 -9.42 15.60 0.82
CA GLU A 249 -9.86 16.62 1.77
C GLU A 249 -11.20 17.26 1.35
N ASN A 250 -11.36 17.58 0.07
CA ASN A 250 -12.62 18.14 -0.44
C ASN A 250 -13.78 17.14 -0.35
N VAL A 251 -13.54 15.87 -0.67
CA VAL A 251 -14.57 14.81 -0.57
C VAL A 251 -14.98 14.61 0.90
N GLN A 252 -14.03 14.57 1.82
CA GLN A 252 -14.32 14.44 3.26
C GLN A 252 -15.06 15.66 3.79
N ALA A 253 -14.67 16.88 3.41
CA ALA A 253 -15.35 18.14 3.78
C ALA A 253 -16.79 18.20 3.25
N SER A 254 -17.04 17.60 2.08
CA SER A 254 -18.35 17.53 1.43
C SER A 254 -19.18 16.31 1.86
N LYS A 255 -18.82 15.65 2.96
CA LYS A 255 -19.48 14.42 3.50
C LYS A 255 -19.60 13.29 2.46
N GLY A 256 -18.55 13.12 1.67
CA GLY A 256 -18.47 12.04 0.67
C GLY A 256 -19.18 12.33 -0.65
N SER A 257 -19.53 13.57 -0.94
CA SER A 257 -20.10 13.96 -2.24
C SER A 257 -19.19 14.97 -2.96
N LEU A 258 -18.85 14.67 -4.23
CA LEU A 258 -18.33 15.70 -5.15
C LEU A 258 -19.53 16.44 -5.74
N ALA A 259 -20.04 17.44 -5.06
CA ALA A 259 -20.99 18.36 -5.64
C ALA A 259 -20.21 19.34 -6.53
N LEU A 260 -20.33 19.18 -7.84
CA LEU A 260 -20.06 20.31 -8.73
C LEU A 260 -21.07 21.39 -8.36
N PRO A 261 -20.62 22.61 -7.96
CA PRO A 261 -21.56 23.69 -7.72
C PRO A 261 -22.39 23.87 -9.00
N SER A 262 -23.72 23.84 -8.85
CA SER A 262 -24.60 24.22 -9.96
C SER A 262 -24.19 25.61 -10.37
N VAL A 263 -23.67 25.79 -11.59
CA VAL A 263 -23.41 27.08 -12.17
C VAL A 263 -24.80 27.70 -12.44
N SER A 264 -25.40 28.24 -11.39
CA SER A 264 -26.57 29.08 -11.51
C SER A 264 -26.07 30.49 -11.75
N GLY A 265 -26.13 30.91 -13.01
CA GLY A 265 -26.01 32.33 -13.38
C GLY A 265 -24.84 32.67 -14.28
N TYR A 266 -25.05 32.51 -15.57
CA TYR A 266 -24.66 33.45 -16.60
C TYR A 266 -25.94 34.00 -17.24
#